data_c9edb1bfebb503c94fdb6c9db6dcdbdd
#
_entry.id   c9edb1bfebb503c94fdb6c9db6dcdbdd
#
_cell.length_a   1.000
_cell.length_b   1.000
_cell.length_c   1.000
_cell.angle_alpha   90.00
_cell.angle_beta   90.00
_cell.angle_gamma   90.00
#
_symmetry.space_group_name_H-M   'P 1'
#
loop_
_entity.id
_entity.type
_entity.pdbx_description
1 polymer ?
#
loop_
_entity_poly.entity_id
_entity_poly.type
_entity_poly.pdbx_seq_one_letter_code
_entity_poly.pdbx_strand_id
1 'polypeptide(L)'
;MSWPTSWTCDAPVQSSYIISNEAISAWHPVLHTLWMTIPLKLSYALFGSYSAGAAFYGLTQALLLVTIYSYIAHLILKWKIPTPVFALILGFICLYPGIAKWVTLSTKDIAFSAFFALAITLFLDSLIRDYRPKHRYVSIWLCILAVLAFRNNAVYGFIIAIPFLIILFKNKRLFISCFCISLVLATATITGPLYSLMGITPTSIRETLNVPLAQLARVHNYANEELTDEQRAFIEDYVPYWGQYDPWLADTTKWGFPEKEFKNDPSDFFRKYVSIGIDYPEIYTDAFLQLNVGFFSPALTTNEDVVAKMNTKGTFAERSDEADYWINNNMLYIASDPLVPDAVLDSYNKFAQQQIELKIPGVASLFQTGTWLWFIVFYACACIYKKKWSYLAPAVVFLAYWLTLMLGPGVILRYALVACTCGPEFLAAFFVLLSGKPSPSQTQDQTGINNADTRLQEHLHSEKLSCPNQAYRTKVRLETDTS
;
A
#
# COMPACT_ATOMS: atom_id res chain seq x y z
N MET A 1 1.73 3.27 -24.02
CA MET A 1 2.72 2.52 -23.19
C MET A 1 4.09 3.02 -23.58
N SER A 2 4.92 3.33 -22.59
CA SER A 2 6.29 3.78 -22.80
C SER A 2 7.25 2.59 -22.73
N TRP A 3 8.21 2.54 -23.64
CA TRP A 3 9.30 1.58 -23.65
C TRP A 3 10.60 2.28 -23.22
N PRO A 4 11.43 1.72 -22.35
CA PRO A 4 11.30 0.40 -21.70
C PRO A 4 10.35 0.41 -20.49
N THR A 5 10.12 1.57 -19.86
CA THR A 5 9.21 1.83 -18.73
C THR A 5 9.19 3.35 -18.49
N SER A 6 8.21 3.88 -17.72
CA SER A 6 8.22 5.28 -17.33
C SER A 6 9.18 5.50 -16.16
N TRP A 7 10.33 6.12 -16.43
CA TRP A 7 11.42 6.34 -15.48
C TRP A 7 11.28 7.72 -14.82
N THR A 8 10.52 7.77 -13.74
CA THR A 8 10.17 9.04 -13.07
C THR A 8 10.09 8.88 -11.56
N CYS A 9 9.73 9.92 -10.86
CA CYS A 9 9.60 9.99 -9.41
C CYS A 9 10.93 9.71 -8.71
N ASP A 10 10.95 8.67 -7.84
CA ASP A 10 12.13 8.34 -7.04
C ASP A 10 13.12 7.40 -7.77
N ALA A 11 12.77 6.90 -8.97
CA ALA A 11 13.60 5.92 -9.66
C ALA A 11 15.00 6.45 -10.01
N PRO A 12 15.18 7.69 -10.53
CA PRO A 12 16.50 8.27 -10.74
C PRO A 12 17.33 8.32 -9.46
N VAL A 13 16.73 8.74 -8.35
CA VAL A 13 17.39 8.80 -7.02
C VAL A 13 17.77 7.41 -6.53
N GLN A 14 16.83 6.44 -6.58
CA GLN A 14 17.07 5.07 -6.12
C GLN A 14 18.16 4.35 -6.92
N SER A 15 18.35 4.74 -8.18
CA SER A 15 19.36 4.13 -9.05
C SER A 15 20.68 4.91 -9.13
N SER A 16 20.75 6.09 -8.53
CA SER A 16 21.94 6.95 -8.62
C SER A 16 23.23 6.26 -8.15
N TYR A 17 23.16 5.39 -7.14
CA TYR A 17 24.31 4.63 -6.66
C TYR A 17 24.92 3.69 -7.72
N ILE A 18 24.22 3.39 -8.82
CA ILE A 18 24.78 2.63 -9.95
C ILE A 18 25.88 3.43 -10.63
N ILE A 19 25.71 4.77 -10.69
CA ILE A 19 26.65 5.71 -11.33
C ILE A 19 27.63 6.27 -10.31
N SER A 20 27.14 6.70 -9.12
CA SER A 20 27.94 7.40 -8.10
C SER A 20 28.88 6.48 -7.31
N ASN A 21 28.69 5.15 -7.39
CA ASN A 21 29.41 4.19 -6.55
C ASN A 21 29.17 4.35 -5.04
N GLU A 22 28.13 5.04 -4.64
CA GLU A 22 27.75 5.22 -3.23
C GLU A 22 27.03 3.99 -2.68
N ALA A 23 26.98 3.88 -1.37
CA ALA A 23 26.22 2.83 -0.70
C ALA A 23 24.71 3.05 -0.89
N ILE A 24 23.96 1.95 -1.02
CA ILE A 24 22.50 2.01 -1.04
C ILE A 24 21.99 2.63 0.26
N SER A 25 21.07 3.59 0.15
CA SER A 25 20.42 4.19 1.31
C SER A 25 19.06 3.53 1.58
N ALA A 26 18.74 3.32 2.85
CA ALA A 26 17.41 2.89 3.31
C ALA A 26 16.36 4.02 3.26
N TRP A 27 16.72 5.22 2.76
CA TRP A 27 15.75 6.30 2.52
C TRP A 27 14.59 5.82 1.64
N HIS A 28 14.93 5.09 0.58
CA HIS A 28 13.93 4.35 -0.18
C HIS A 28 13.92 2.87 0.22
N PRO A 29 12.77 2.18 0.11
CA PRO A 29 12.66 0.76 0.42
C PRO A 29 13.66 -0.08 -0.38
N VAL A 30 14.57 -0.74 0.33
CA VAL A 30 15.68 -1.48 -0.27
C VAL A 30 15.20 -2.60 -1.19
N LEU A 31 14.11 -3.28 -0.83
CA LEU A 31 13.53 -4.33 -1.67
C LEU A 31 13.19 -3.81 -3.08
N HIS A 32 12.55 -2.64 -3.16
CA HIS A 32 12.22 -2.03 -4.45
C HIS A 32 13.47 -1.56 -5.18
N THR A 33 14.40 -0.94 -4.47
CA THR A 33 15.69 -0.51 -5.04
C THR A 33 16.44 -1.68 -5.67
N LEU A 34 16.53 -2.82 -4.99
CA LEU A 34 17.18 -4.02 -5.52
C LEU A 34 16.39 -4.62 -6.71
N TRP A 35 15.07 -4.72 -6.60
CA TRP A 35 14.23 -5.23 -7.68
C TRP A 35 14.41 -4.45 -8.99
N MET A 36 14.53 -3.13 -8.89
CA MET A 36 14.75 -2.26 -10.03
C MET A 36 16.20 -2.31 -10.53
N THR A 37 17.18 -2.25 -9.64
CA THR A 37 18.57 -1.98 -10.00
C THR A 37 19.40 -3.24 -10.34
N ILE A 38 19.03 -4.42 -9.82
CA ILE A 38 19.70 -5.67 -10.20
C ILE A 38 19.54 -5.93 -11.72
N PRO A 39 18.32 -5.88 -12.30
CA PRO A 39 18.16 -6.01 -13.75
C PRO A 39 18.91 -4.93 -14.56
N LEU A 40 18.97 -3.69 -14.05
CA LEU A 40 19.71 -2.62 -14.72
C LEU A 40 21.21 -2.93 -14.81
N LYS A 41 21.84 -3.31 -13.69
CA LYS A 41 23.26 -3.67 -13.65
C LYS A 41 23.56 -4.86 -14.56
N LEU A 42 22.70 -5.89 -14.53
CA LEU A 42 22.87 -7.06 -15.37
C LEU A 42 22.75 -6.69 -16.86
N SER A 43 21.74 -5.88 -17.22
CA SER A 43 21.54 -5.41 -18.59
C SER A 43 22.75 -4.61 -19.11
N TYR A 44 23.29 -3.72 -18.29
CA TYR A 44 24.46 -2.94 -18.65
C TYR A 44 25.69 -3.82 -18.84
N ALA A 45 25.92 -4.78 -17.95
CA ALA A 45 27.04 -5.72 -18.05
C ALA A 45 26.98 -6.61 -19.30
N LEU A 46 25.76 -6.99 -19.75
CA LEU A 46 25.57 -7.88 -20.90
C LEU A 46 25.48 -7.13 -22.23
N PHE A 47 24.89 -5.94 -22.24
CA PHE A 47 24.50 -5.24 -23.48
C PHE A 47 25.05 -3.82 -23.58
N GLY A 48 25.75 -3.30 -22.56
CA GLY A 48 26.22 -1.91 -22.51
C GLY A 48 25.08 -0.87 -22.43
N SER A 49 23.85 -1.29 -22.07
CA SER A 49 22.66 -0.45 -22.01
C SER A 49 21.77 -0.85 -20.85
N TYR A 50 21.10 0.13 -20.22
CA TYR A 50 20.14 -0.09 -19.13
C TYR A 50 18.72 -0.45 -19.63
N SER A 51 18.42 -0.24 -20.93
CA SER A 51 17.05 -0.34 -21.45
C SER A 51 16.41 -1.71 -21.26
N ALA A 52 17.13 -2.81 -21.53
CA ALA A 52 16.60 -4.16 -21.34
C ALA A 52 16.31 -4.47 -19.87
N GLY A 53 17.14 -3.97 -18.95
CA GLY A 53 16.92 -4.11 -17.51
C GLY A 53 15.70 -3.33 -17.03
N ALA A 54 15.50 -2.11 -17.51
CA ALA A 54 14.33 -1.31 -17.23
C ALA A 54 13.03 -1.96 -17.78
N ALA A 55 13.09 -2.51 -19.00
CA ALA A 55 11.99 -3.26 -19.59
C ALA A 55 11.62 -4.50 -18.77
N PHE A 56 12.63 -5.26 -18.32
CA PHE A 56 12.41 -6.42 -17.45
C PHE A 56 11.76 -6.03 -16.12
N TYR A 57 12.23 -4.94 -15.49
CA TYR A 57 11.60 -4.40 -14.28
C TYR A 57 10.13 -4.03 -14.53
N GLY A 58 9.84 -3.22 -15.57
CA GLY A 58 8.48 -2.82 -15.92
C GLY A 58 7.56 -4.00 -16.21
N LEU A 59 8.05 -5.00 -16.96
CA LEU A 59 7.30 -6.23 -17.26
C LEU A 59 6.98 -7.03 -15.98
N THR A 60 7.97 -7.24 -15.11
CA THR A 60 7.76 -7.98 -13.85
C THR A 60 6.80 -7.25 -12.92
N GLN A 61 6.85 -5.91 -12.86
CA GLN A 61 5.89 -5.10 -12.13
C GLN A 61 4.47 -5.27 -12.71
N ALA A 62 4.31 -5.16 -14.02
CA ALA A 62 3.01 -5.33 -14.68
C ALA A 62 2.41 -6.72 -14.43
N LEU A 63 3.20 -7.78 -14.57
CA LEU A 63 2.77 -9.16 -14.29
C LEU A 63 2.36 -9.34 -12.82
N LEU A 64 3.12 -8.77 -11.87
CA LEU A 64 2.79 -8.79 -10.45
C LEU A 64 1.42 -8.15 -10.20
N LEU A 65 1.19 -6.95 -10.73
CA LEU A 65 -0.04 -6.20 -10.55
C LEU A 65 -1.25 -6.92 -11.14
N VAL A 66 -1.13 -7.39 -12.39
CA VAL A 66 -2.20 -8.17 -13.05
C VAL A 66 -2.53 -9.41 -12.23
N THR A 67 -1.53 -10.13 -11.74
CA THR A 67 -1.73 -11.32 -10.90
C THR A 67 -2.46 -10.99 -9.61
N ILE A 68 -2.02 -9.95 -8.90
CA ILE A 68 -2.62 -9.54 -7.62
C ILE A 68 -4.08 -9.09 -7.83
N TYR A 69 -4.34 -8.17 -8.76
CA TYR A 69 -5.69 -7.65 -8.94
C TYR A 69 -6.66 -8.69 -9.54
N SER A 70 -6.18 -9.58 -10.41
CA SER A 70 -6.98 -10.72 -10.88
C SER A 70 -7.36 -11.65 -9.72
N TYR A 71 -6.42 -11.88 -8.80
CA TYR A 71 -6.70 -12.72 -7.63
C TYR A 71 -7.64 -12.04 -6.64
N ILE A 72 -7.51 -10.73 -6.43
CA ILE A 72 -8.45 -9.92 -5.64
C ILE A 72 -9.87 -10.03 -6.25
N ALA A 73 -10.00 -9.78 -7.55
CA ALA A 73 -11.29 -9.89 -8.24
C ALA A 73 -11.91 -11.30 -8.11
N HIS A 74 -11.07 -12.35 -8.25
CA HIS A 74 -11.51 -13.72 -8.04
C HIS A 74 -12.01 -14.00 -6.61
N LEU A 75 -11.36 -13.44 -5.59
CA LEU A 75 -11.84 -13.57 -4.21
C LEU A 75 -13.15 -12.82 -3.99
N ILE A 76 -13.27 -11.58 -4.47
CA ILE A 76 -14.49 -10.77 -4.36
C ILE A 76 -15.68 -11.47 -5.08
N LEU A 77 -15.44 -12.09 -6.23
CA LEU A 77 -16.46 -12.87 -6.93
C LEU A 77 -17.02 -13.99 -6.06
N LYS A 78 -16.19 -14.63 -5.22
CA LYS A 78 -16.63 -15.67 -4.29
C LYS A 78 -17.47 -15.16 -3.13
N TRP A 79 -17.47 -13.85 -2.86
CA TRP A 79 -18.31 -13.27 -1.80
C TRP A 79 -19.78 -13.16 -2.19
N LYS A 80 -20.14 -13.47 -3.45
CA LYS A 80 -21.50 -13.49 -3.97
C LYS A 80 -22.25 -12.15 -3.78
N ILE A 81 -21.55 -11.06 -3.97
CA ILE A 81 -22.12 -9.71 -4.01
C ILE A 81 -22.96 -9.53 -5.28
N PRO A 82 -23.89 -8.55 -5.35
CA PRO A 82 -24.69 -8.29 -6.55
C PRO A 82 -23.79 -8.07 -7.77
N THR A 83 -24.14 -8.72 -8.89
CA THR A 83 -23.37 -8.65 -10.15
C THR A 83 -23.08 -7.21 -10.62
N PRO A 84 -24.01 -6.25 -10.56
CA PRO A 84 -23.72 -4.86 -10.94
C PRO A 84 -22.64 -4.21 -10.07
N VAL A 85 -22.64 -4.53 -8.76
CA VAL A 85 -21.61 -4.02 -7.83
C VAL A 85 -20.25 -4.62 -8.16
N PHE A 86 -20.20 -5.92 -8.44
CA PHE A 86 -18.95 -6.57 -8.86
C PHE A 86 -18.43 -5.98 -10.18
N ALA A 87 -19.32 -5.76 -11.16
CA ALA A 87 -18.95 -5.15 -12.44
C ALA A 87 -18.41 -3.71 -12.26
N LEU A 88 -19.03 -2.92 -11.37
CA LEU A 88 -18.54 -1.58 -11.02
C LEU A 88 -17.15 -1.63 -10.39
N ILE A 89 -16.91 -2.53 -9.43
CA ILE A 89 -15.61 -2.74 -8.78
C ILE A 89 -14.56 -3.13 -9.80
N LEU A 90 -14.86 -4.12 -10.65
CA LEU A 90 -13.95 -4.58 -11.69
C LEU A 90 -13.63 -3.46 -12.69
N GLY A 91 -14.68 -2.74 -13.15
CA GLY A 91 -14.52 -1.59 -14.03
C GLY A 91 -13.65 -0.50 -13.40
N PHE A 92 -13.84 -0.20 -12.12
CA PHE A 92 -12.99 0.76 -11.40
C PHE A 92 -11.54 0.29 -11.36
N ILE A 93 -11.25 -0.93 -10.96
CA ILE A 93 -9.87 -1.47 -10.89
C ILE A 93 -9.19 -1.41 -12.26
N CYS A 94 -9.91 -1.74 -13.34
CA CYS A 94 -9.35 -1.76 -14.70
C CYS A 94 -9.16 -0.36 -15.29
N LEU A 95 -10.02 0.60 -14.94
CA LEU A 95 -10.07 1.91 -15.60
C LEU A 95 -9.52 3.05 -14.72
N TYR A 96 -9.29 2.79 -13.42
CA TYR A 96 -8.77 3.84 -12.55
C TYR A 96 -7.36 4.25 -12.98
N PRO A 97 -7.14 5.53 -13.33
CA PRO A 97 -5.86 5.99 -13.88
C PRO A 97 -4.67 5.75 -12.97
N GLY A 98 -4.88 5.87 -11.65
CA GLY A 98 -3.85 5.62 -10.65
C GLY A 98 -3.38 4.16 -10.58
N ILE A 99 -4.14 3.21 -11.14
CA ILE A 99 -3.70 1.82 -11.32
C ILE A 99 -3.19 1.63 -12.75
N ALA A 100 -4.03 1.93 -13.75
CA ALA A 100 -3.76 1.64 -15.15
C ALA A 100 -2.50 2.35 -15.70
N LYS A 101 -2.32 3.63 -15.37
CA LYS A 101 -1.16 4.43 -15.77
C LYS A 101 0.11 4.02 -15.03
N TRP A 102 -0.02 3.72 -13.74
CA TRP A 102 1.14 3.45 -12.88
C TRP A 102 1.68 2.03 -12.99
N VAL A 103 1.01 1.16 -13.74
CA VAL A 103 1.55 -0.18 -14.06
C VAL A 103 2.95 -0.12 -14.66
N THR A 104 3.22 0.90 -15.48
CA THR A 104 4.52 1.11 -16.14
C THR A 104 5.40 2.14 -15.45
N LEU A 105 4.97 2.73 -14.33
CA LEU A 105 5.72 3.75 -13.62
C LEU A 105 6.72 3.09 -12.65
N SER A 106 7.98 3.53 -12.71
CA SER A 106 9.06 3.00 -11.84
C SER A 106 8.94 3.56 -10.42
N THR A 107 7.93 3.08 -9.68
CA THR A 107 7.69 3.51 -8.29
C THR A 107 7.33 2.34 -7.37
N LYS A 108 7.84 2.40 -6.14
CA LYS A 108 7.53 1.44 -5.08
C LYS A 108 6.05 1.46 -4.66
N ASP A 109 5.39 2.60 -4.86
CA ASP A 109 4.08 2.88 -4.27
C ASP A 109 2.96 2.04 -4.88
N ILE A 110 3.08 1.67 -6.16
CA ILE A 110 2.07 0.82 -6.81
C ILE A 110 2.15 -0.65 -6.33
N ALA A 111 3.36 -1.20 -6.19
CA ALA A 111 3.55 -2.54 -5.65
C ALA A 111 3.12 -2.61 -4.18
N PHE A 112 3.50 -1.60 -3.39
CA PHE A 112 3.04 -1.43 -2.01
C PHE A 112 1.51 -1.46 -1.93
N SER A 113 0.82 -0.62 -2.72
CA SER A 113 -0.65 -0.52 -2.71
C SER A 113 -1.32 -1.83 -3.12
N ALA A 114 -0.76 -2.55 -4.09
CA ALA A 114 -1.28 -3.84 -4.52
C ALA A 114 -1.14 -4.93 -3.43
N PHE A 115 0.02 -5.03 -2.77
CA PHE A 115 0.18 -5.97 -1.65
C PHE A 115 -0.68 -5.59 -0.45
N PHE A 116 -0.87 -4.29 -0.19
CA PHE A 116 -1.75 -3.82 0.87
C PHE A 116 -3.21 -4.22 0.59
N ALA A 117 -3.71 -3.95 -0.62
CA ALA A 117 -5.04 -4.36 -1.06
C ALA A 117 -5.21 -5.89 -0.99
N LEU A 118 -4.21 -6.65 -1.42
CA LEU A 118 -4.25 -8.11 -1.31
C LEU A 118 -4.31 -8.58 0.15
N ALA A 119 -3.52 -7.98 1.04
CA ALA A 119 -3.54 -8.32 2.47
C ALA A 119 -4.93 -8.05 3.09
N ILE A 120 -5.52 -6.88 2.80
CA ILE A 120 -6.89 -6.52 3.23
C ILE A 120 -7.91 -7.50 2.66
N THR A 121 -7.84 -7.81 1.36
CA THR A 121 -8.77 -8.76 0.71
C THR A 121 -8.66 -10.16 1.31
N LEU A 122 -7.45 -10.68 1.53
CA LEU A 122 -7.24 -11.99 2.17
C LEU A 122 -7.79 -12.01 3.59
N PHE A 123 -7.64 -10.91 4.31
CA PHE A 123 -8.17 -10.78 5.66
C PHE A 123 -9.71 -10.76 5.65
N LEU A 124 -10.32 -9.92 4.80
CA LEU A 124 -11.77 -9.87 4.61
C LEU A 124 -12.32 -11.23 4.15
N ASP A 125 -11.67 -11.88 3.17
CA ASP A 125 -12.08 -13.20 2.68
C ASP A 125 -12.09 -14.26 3.79
N SER A 126 -11.10 -14.22 4.67
CA SER A 126 -11.03 -15.11 5.82
C SER A 126 -12.18 -14.91 6.83
N LEU A 127 -12.70 -13.68 6.93
CA LEU A 127 -13.83 -13.35 7.80
C LEU A 127 -15.17 -13.62 7.13
N ILE A 128 -15.31 -13.22 5.87
CA ILE A 128 -16.57 -13.33 5.11
C ILE A 128 -16.92 -14.79 4.82
N ARG A 129 -15.94 -15.59 4.43
CA ARG A 129 -16.15 -16.99 4.06
C ARG A 129 -15.88 -17.96 5.19
N ASP A 130 -15.44 -17.47 6.33
CA ASP A 130 -14.92 -18.27 7.45
C ASP A 130 -13.86 -19.30 7.01
N TYR A 131 -13.11 -18.98 5.95
CA TYR A 131 -12.09 -19.83 5.35
C TYR A 131 -10.72 -19.52 5.93
N ARG A 132 -10.24 -20.38 6.83
CA ARG A 132 -9.04 -20.14 7.66
C ARG A 132 -8.03 -21.29 7.62
N PRO A 133 -7.66 -21.82 6.45
CA PRO A 133 -6.63 -22.85 6.38
C PRO A 133 -5.25 -22.25 6.74
N LYS A 134 -4.31 -23.10 7.17
CA LYS A 134 -2.97 -22.65 7.61
C LYS A 134 -2.25 -21.80 6.55
N HIS A 135 -2.32 -22.19 5.28
CA HIS A 135 -1.69 -21.44 4.19
C HIS A 135 -2.26 -20.02 4.02
N ARG A 136 -3.53 -19.76 4.39
CA ARG A 136 -4.11 -18.43 4.36
C ARG A 136 -3.41 -17.48 5.33
N TYR A 137 -3.10 -17.92 6.53
CA TYR A 137 -2.36 -17.12 7.50
C TYR A 137 -0.93 -16.83 7.01
N VAL A 138 -0.28 -17.82 6.39
CA VAL A 138 1.04 -17.63 5.76
C VAL A 138 0.95 -16.61 4.62
N SER A 139 -0.07 -16.71 3.76
CA SER A 139 -0.28 -15.73 2.67
C SER A 139 -0.49 -14.31 3.21
N ILE A 140 -1.31 -14.13 4.24
CA ILE A 140 -1.51 -12.81 4.89
C ILE A 140 -0.18 -12.31 5.48
N TRP A 141 0.57 -13.18 6.16
CA TRP A 141 1.85 -12.84 6.76
C TRP A 141 2.86 -12.37 5.69
N LEU A 142 2.99 -13.10 4.58
CA LEU A 142 3.87 -12.74 3.48
C LEU A 142 3.45 -11.43 2.80
N CYS A 143 2.15 -11.21 2.60
CA CYS A 143 1.64 -9.95 2.05
C CYS A 143 1.93 -8.76 2.97
N ILE A 144 1.73 -8.90 4.29
CA ILE A 144 2.05 -7.83 5.24
C ILE A 144 3.57 -7.59 5.27
N LEU A 145 4.39 -8.65 5.27
CA LEU A 145 5.84 -8.49 5.20
C LEU A 145 6.27 -7.74 3.93
N ALA A 146 5.67 -8.04 2.78
CA ALA A 146 5.89 -7.30 1.54
C ALA A 146 5.48 -5.82 1.69
N VAL A 147 4.31 -5.54 2.28
CA VAL A 147 3.87 -4.17 2.59
C VAL A 147 4.92 -3.42 3.42
N LEU A 148 5.43 -4.05 4.49
CA LEU A 148 6.45 -3.45 5.38
C LEU A 148 7.79 -3.27 4.65
N ALA A 149 8.14 -4.14 3.70
CA ALA A 149 9.37 -4.08 2.92
C ALA A 149 9.31 -3.08 1.75
N PHE A 150 8.10 -2.76 1.23
CA PHE A 150 7.93 -1.76 0.16
C PHE A 150 7.69 -0.34 0.68
N ARG A 151 7.44 -0.16 2.00
CA ARG A 151 7.20 1.18 2.55
C ARG A 151 7.61 1.30 4.02
N ASN A 152 8.59 2.17 4.28
CA ASN A 152 9.21 2.31 5.61
C ASN A 152 8.19 2.75 6.69
N ASN A 153 7.29 3.71 6.39
CA ASN A 153 6.32 4.18 7.37
C ASN A 153 5.18 3.19 7.66
N ALA A 154 4.99 2.16 6.84
CA ALA A 154 3.96 1.14 7.09
C ALA A 154 4.19 0.37 8.39
N VAL A 155 5.45 0.27 8.84
CA VAL A 155 5.81 -0.38 10.12
C VAL A 155 5.13 0.32 11.29
N TYR A 156 5.12 1.65 11.32
CA TYR A 156 4.49 2.42 12.39
C TYR A 156 2.97 2.22 12.39
N GLY A 157 2.34 2.26 11.21
CA GLY A 157 0.91 1.97 11.07
C GLY A 157 0.56 0.56 11.55
N PHE A 158 1.39 -0.43 11.21
CA PHE A 158 1.20 -1.79 11.69
C PHE A 158 1.32 -1.89 13.22
N ILE A 159 2.33 -1.26 13.83
CA ILE A 159 2.50 -1.21 15.30
C ILE A 159 1.29 -0.57 15.97
N ILE A 160 0.78 0.55 15.44
CA ILE A 160 -0.43 1.23 15.94
C ILE A 160 -1.65 0.28 15.88
N ALA A 161 -1.77 -0.55 14.85
CA ALA A 161 -2.89 -1.48 14.70
C ALA A 161 -2.87 -2.65 15.71
N ILE A 162 -1.69 -3.09 16.18
CA ILE A 162 -1.54 -4.30 17.04
C ILE A 162 -2.48 -4.33 18.25
N PRO A 163 -2.52 -3.30 19.14
CA PRO A 163 -3.37 -3.35 20.33
C PRO A 163 -4.84 -3.50 19.98
N PHE A 164 -5.31 -2.83 18.93
CA PHE A 164 -6.68 -2.95 18.46
C PHE A 164 -6.99 -4.34 17.92
N LEU A 165 -6.08 -4.95 17.16
CA LEU A 165 -6.24 -6.33 16.68
C LEU A 165 -6.34 -7.33 17.85
N ILE A 166 -5.52 -7.18 18.88
CA ILE A 166 -5.56 -8.01 20.09
C ILE A 166 -6.90 -7.87 20.83
N ILE A 167 -7.44 -6.65 20.89
CA ILE A 167 -8.75 -6.35 21.51
C ILE A 167 -9.89 -6.96 20.68
N LEU A 168 -9.86 -6.79 19.36
CA LEU A 168 -10.93 -7.28 18.46
C LEU A 168 -11.00 -8.82 18.39
N PHE A 169 -9.86 -9.50 18.54
CA PHE A 169 -9.78 -10.97 18.49
C PHE A 169 -9.56 -11.61 19.88
N LYS A 170 -10.42 -11.27 20.84
CA LYS A 170 -10.31 -11.68 22.25
C LYS A 170 -9.98 -13.18 22.44
N ASN A 171 -10.63 -14.06 21.68
CA ASN A 171 -10.48 -15.51 21.80
C ASN A 171 -9.21 -16.07 21.12
N LYS A 172 -8.44 -15.22 20.42
CA LYS A 172 -7.23 -15.60 19.67
C LYS A 172 -6.05 -14.67 19.99
N ARG A 173 -6.07 -14.01 21.14
CA ARG A 173 -5.07 -13.00 21.52
C ARG A 173 -3.64 -13.51 21.37
N LEU A 174 -3.35 -14.70 21.92
CA LEU A 174 -2.01 -15.27 21.84
C LEU A 174 -1.57 -15.47 20.39
N PHE A 175 -2.43 -16.06 19.56
CA PHE A 175 -2.13 -16.26 18.13
C PHE A 175 -1.87 -14.92 17.42
N ILE A 176 -2.72 -13.93 17.62
CA ILE A 176 -2.56 -12.58 17.00
C ILE A 176 -1.28 -11.91 17.52
N SER A 177 -0.99 -12.01 18.83
CA SER A 177 0.25 -11.46 19.38
C SER A 177 1.48 -12.12 18.77
N CYS A 178 1.54 -13.44 18.72
CA CYS A 178 2.65 -14.18 18.10
C CYS A 178 2.80 -13.84 16.61
N PHE A 179 1.69 -13.75 15.88
CA PHE A 179 1.66 -13.38 14.47
C PHE A 179 2.23 -11.97 14.26
N CYS A 180 1.78 -10.99 15.04
CA CYS A 180 2.27 -9.60 14.94
C CYS A 180 3.74 -9.48 15.39
N ILE A 181 4.12 -10.13 16.50
CA ILE A 181 5.50 -10.12 16.98
C ILE A 181 6.43 -10.73 15.94
N SER A 182 6.04 -11.84 15.30
CA SER A 182 6.87 -12.47 14.27
C SER A 182 7.10 -11.55 13.06
N LEU A 183 6.11 -10.73 12.66
CA LEU A 183 6.27 -9.72 11.60
C LEU A 183 7.20 -8.59 12.02
N VAL A 184 7.04 -8.07 13.23
CA VAL A 184 7.92 -7.01 13.77
C VAL A 184 9.37 -7.51 13.85
N LEU A 185 9.58 -8.73 14.37
CA LEU A 185 10.91 -9.33 14.44
C LEU A 185 11.52 -9.59 13.06
N ALA A 186 10.75 -10.11 12.10
CA ALA A 186 11.21 -10.30 10.73
C ALA A 186 11.63 -8.96 10.09
N THR A 187 10.81 -7.92 10.25
CA THR A 187 11.12 -6.59 9.74
C THR A 187 12.37 -6.01 10.40
N ALA A 188 12.47 -6.09 11.74
CA ALA A 188 13.64 -5.62 12.49
C ALA A 188 14.92 -6.37 12.08
N THR A 189 14.83 -7.68 11.83
CA THR A 189 15.97 -8.47 11.34
C THR A 189 16.41 -8.03 9.95
N ILE A 190 15.48 -7.73 9.06
CA ILE A 190 15.78 -7.26 7.71
C ILE A 190 16.39 -5.84 7.77
N THR A 191 15.74 -4.91 8.46
CA THR A 191 16.15 -3.49 8.47
C THR A 191 17.36 -3.20 9.39
N GLY A 192 17.66 -4.06 10.33
CA GLY A 192 18.82 -3.96 11.22
C GLY A 192 20.01 -4.81 10.71
N PRO A 193 20.16 -6.06 11.21
CA PRO A 193 21.32 -6.88 10.91
C PRO A 193 21.57 -7.11 9.41
N LEU A 194 20.51 -7.42 8.63
CA LEU A 194 20.69 -7.71 7.21
C LEU A 194 21.13 -6.47 6.43
N TYR A 195 20.53 -5.31 6.67
CA TYR A 195 20.93 -4.06 6.02
C TYR A 195 22.35 -3.67 6.42
N SER A 196 22.74 -3.84 7.69
CA SER A 196 24.10 -3.60 8.15
C SER A 196 25.12 -4.50 7.45
N LEU A 197 24.81 -5.80 7.30
CA LEU A 197 25.67 -6.75 6.56
C LEU A 197 25.79 -6.40 5.07
N MET A 198 24.78 -5.79 4.48
CA MET A 198 24.77 -5.34 3.09
C MET A 198 25.43 -3.96 2.90
N GLY A 199 25.87 -3.30 3.96
CA GLY A 199 26.44 -1.95 3.90
C GLY A 199 25.43 -0.86 3.55
N ILE A 200 24.13 -1.09 3.83
CA ILE A 200 23.06 -0.13 3.56
C ILE A 200 23.06 0.97 4.61
N THR A 201 23.09 2.22 4.17
CA THR A 201 23.07 3.38 5.07
C THR A 201 21.65 3.64 5.59
N PRO A 202 21.50 4.01 6.88
CA PRO A 202 20.18 4.28 7.47
C PRO A 202 19.54 5.55 6.90
N THR A 203 18.21 5.64 7.02
CA THR A 203 17.46 6.85 6.68
C THR A 203 17.80 8.00 7.62
N SER A 204 17.86 9.22 7.09
CA SER A 204 18.01 10.43 7.89
C SER A 204 16.83 10.65 8.84
N ILE A 205 17.08 11.11 10.07
CA ILE A 205 16.06 11.40 11.07
C ILE A 205 15.12 12.55 10.63
N ARG A 206 15.63 13.49 9.82
CA ARG A 206 14.82 14.63 9.30
C ARG A 206 13.57 14.18 8.56
N GLU A 207 13.59 12.99 7.95
CA GLU A 207 12.42 12.44 7.23
C GLU A 207 11.24 12.11 8.16
N THR A 208 11.47 12.05 9.47
CA THR A 208 10.42 11.84 10.48
C THR A 208 9.91 13.15 11.08
N LEU A 209 10.53 14.27 10.78
CA LEU A 209 10.25 15.58 11.36
C LEU A 209 9.49 16.54 10.43
N ASN A 210 8.89 16.02 9.34
CA ASN A 210 8.21 16.85 8.34
C ASN A 210 7.18 17.81 8.97
N VAL A 211 6.28 17.30 9.82
CA VAL A 211 5.23 18.12 10.46
C VAL A 211 5.84 19.13 11.44
N PRO A 212 6.71 18.73 12.39
CA PRO A 212 7.37 19.68 13.28
C PRO A 212 8.08 20.82 12.55
N LEU A 213 8.86 20.51 11.51
CA LEU A 213 9.61 21.54 10.78
C LEU A 213 8.69 22.47 9.99
N ALA A 214 7.63 21.96 9.39
CA ALA A 214 6.62 22.77 8.71
C ALA A 214 5.87 23.70 9.69
N GLN A 215 5.56 23.22 10.90
CA GLN A 215 4.91 24.01 11.95
C GLN A 215 5.81 25.15 12.44
N LEU A 216 7.09 24.85 12.72
CA LEU A 216 8.06 25.88 13.11
C LEU A 216 8.26 26.92 12.00
N ALA A 217 8.42 26.49 10.75
CA ALA A 217 8.53 27.39 9.60
C ALA A 217 7.31 28.30 9.46
N ARG A 218 6.11 27.75 9.68
CA ARG A 218 4.89 28.55 9.63
C ARG A 218 4.82 29.60 10.74
N VAL A 219 5.20 29.25 11.97
CA VAL A 219 5.26 30.22 13.08
C VAL A 219 6.21 31.35 12.73
N HIS A 220 7.40 31.05 12.22
CA HIS A 220 8.36 32.06 11.80
C HIS A 220 7.79 32.99 10.71
N ASN A 221 7.06 32.45 9.75
CA ASN A 221 6.51 33.25 8.64
C ASN A 221 5.29 34.11 9.02
N TYR A 222 4.51 33.69 10.04
CA TYR A 222 3.24 34.35 10.36
C TYR A 222 3.22 35.09 11.68
N ALA A 223 4.16 34.80 12.61
CA ALA A 223 4.25 35.42 13.92
C ALA A 223 5.66 35.96 14.24
N ASN A 224 6.49 36.22 13.26
CA ASN A 224 7.90 36.59 13.46
C ASN A 224 8.09 37.80 14.40
N GLU A 225 7.22 38.81 14.32
CA GLU A 225 7.30 40.00 15.16
C GLU A 225 6.96 39.71 16.65
N GLU A 226 6.21 38.65 16.91
CA GLU A 226 5.77 38.22 18.22
C GLU A 226 6.76 37.24 18.90
N LEU A 227 7.68 36.65 18.12
CA LEU A 227 8.65 35.68 18.60
C LEU A 227 9.68 36.36 19.54
N THR A 228 10.00 35.69 20.62
CA THR A 228 11.18 36.03 21.41
C THR A 228 12.45 35.77 20.62
N ASP A 229 13.55 36.45 20.96
CA ASP A 229 14.82 36.24 20.27
C ASP A 229 15.31 34.77 20.40
N GLU A 230 15.02 34.11 21.54
CA GLU A 230 15.36 32.68 21.74
C GLU A 230 14.54 31.77 20.83
N GLN A 231 13.24 32.00 20.70
CA GLN A 231 12.36 31.22 19.82
C GLN A 231 12.75 31.39 18.35
N ARG A 232 13.04 32.65 17.96
CA ARG A 232 13.48 32.96 16.59
C ARG A 232 14.79 32.27 16.27
N ALA A 233 15.81 32.41 17.10
CA ALA A 233 17.08 31.74 16.90
C ALA A 233 16.94 30.22 16.84
N PHE A 234 16.13 29.62 17.70
CA PHE A 234 15.85 28.18 17.66
C PHE A 234 15.21 27.74 16.32
N ILE A 235 14.24 28.50 15.80
CA ILE A 235 13.61 28.15 14.52
C ILE A 235 14.62 28.29 13.38
N GLU A 236 15.38 29.38 13.33
CA GLU A 236 16.39 29.62 12.29
C GLU A 236 17.51 28.57 12.31
N ASP A 237 17.93 28.12 13.49
CA ASP A 237 18.94 27.06 13.64
C ASP A 237 18.46 25.69 13.13
N TYR A 238 17.22 25.31 13.47
CA TYR A 238 16.68 23.99 13.13
C TYR A 238 15.92 23.95 11.79
N VAL A 239 15.45 25.08 11.28
CA VAL A 239 14.75 25.22 9.99
C VAL A 239 15.40 26.31 9.14
N PRO A 240 16.66 26.11 8.66
CA PRO A 240 17.39 27.14 7.93
C PRO A 240 16.66 27.65 6.66
N TYR A 241 15.80 26.81 6.09
CA TYR A 241 15.02 27.14 4.90
C TYR A 241 13.57 27.54 5.23
N TRP A 242 13.30 28.14 6.39
CA TRP A 242 11.97 28.58 6.81
C TRP A 242 11.29 29.50 5.78
N GLY A 243 12.05 30.31 5.05
CA GLY A 243 11.54 31.18 3.98
C GLY A 243 11.03 30.43 2.74
N GLN A 244 11.34 29.14 2.61
CA GLN A 244 10.81 28.27 1.55
C GLN A 244 9.57 27.50 1.99
N TYR A 245 8.94 27.88 3.11
CA TYR A 245 7.75 27.24 3.61
C TYR A 245 6.63 27.17 2.57
N ASP A 246 6.16 25.97 2.31
CA ASP A 246 4.96 25.69 1.51
C ASP A 246 3.90 25.01 2.40
N PRO A 247 2.69 25.57 2.54
CA PRO A 247 1.62 24.99 3.35
C PRO A 247 1.23 23.57 2.95
N TRP A 248 1.54 23.15 1.72
CA TRP A 248 1.13 21.88 1.13
C TRP A 248 2.26 20.85 1.05
N LEU A 249 3.51 21.27 1.26
CA LEU A 249 4.69 20.43 1.08
C LEU A 249 5.78 20.76 2.10
N ALA A 250 5.95 19.91 3.09
CA ALA A 250 6.96 20.05 4.13
C ALA A 250 8.39 19.79 3.63
N ASP A 251 8.56 19.14 2.48
CA ASP A 251 9.89 18.86 1.92
C ASP A 251 10.75 20.09 1.72
N THR A 252 10.15 21.25 1.50
CA THR A 252 10.86 22.52 1.26
C THR A 252 11.60 23.02 2.50
N THR A 253 11.14 22.70 3.70
CA THR A 253 11.68 23.21 4.97
C THR A 253 12.66 22.26 5.68
N LYS A 254 12.73 20.98 5.29
CA LYS A 254 13.57 19.98 5.98
C LYS A 254 15.04 20.00 5.59
N TRP A 255 15.37 20.69 4.48
CA TRP A 255 16.75 20.75 4.02
C TRP A 255 17.59 21.62 4.94
N GLY A 256 18.86 21.22 5.13
CA GLY A 256 19.75 21.92 6.06
C GLY A 256 19.50 21.62 7.56
N PHE A 257 18.54 20.75 7.90
CA PHE A 257 18.29 20.34 9.29
C PHE A 257 19.58 19.86 9.97
N PRO A 258 19.95 20.40 11.16
CA PRO A 258 21.21 20.09 11.84
C PRO A 258 21.12 18.76 12.59
N GLU A 259 21.28 17.63 11.87
CA GLU A 259 21.10 16.30 12.44
C GLU A 259 22.05 15.97 13.59
N LYS A 260 23.27 16.54 13.58
CA LYS A 260 24.27 16.29 14.64
C LYS A 260 23.83 16.94 15.95
N GLU A 261 23.42 18.19 15.88
CA GLU A 261 22.92 18.97 17.01
C GLU A 261 21.68 18.35 17.59
N PHE A 262 20.73 17.96 16.72
CA PHE A 262 19.54 17.23 17.14
C PHE A 262 19.85 15.90 17.84
N LYS A 263 20.81 15.10 17.30
CA LYS A 263 21.20 13.83 17.92
C LYS A 263 21.89 13.97 19.27
N ASN A 264 22.53 15.12 19.52
CA ASN A 264 23.17 15.40 20.81
C ASN A 264 22.13 15.63 21.92
N ASP A 265 21.06 16.34 21.62
CA ASP A 265 19.96 16.58 22.59
C ASP A 265 18.59 16.66 21.88
N PRO A 266 17.99 15.51 21.54
CA PRO A 266 16.63 15.48 20.99
C PRO A 266 15.58 16.02 21.97
N SER A 267 15.85 15.89 23.29
CA SER A 267 14.89 16.30 24.32
C SER A 267 14.76 17.82 24.38
N ASP A 268 15.86 18.58 24.19
CA ASP A 268 15.80 20.04 24.12
C ASP A 268 15.01 20.51 22.91
N PHE A 269 15.26 19.88 21.73
CA PHE A 269 14.48 20.19 20.53
C PHE A 269 12.98 20.02 20.77
N PHE A 270 12.54 18.87 21.28
CA PHE A 270 11.12 18.62 21.49
C PHE A 270 10.53 19.50 22.61
N ARG A 271 11.29 19.83 23.63
CA ARG A 271 10.84 20.76 24.68
C ARG A 271 10.55 22.14 24.11
N LYS A 272 11.47 22.70 23.32
CA LYS A 272 11.31 24.02 22.69
C LYS A 272 10.20 24.00 21.62
N TYR A 273 10.16 22.94 20.81
CA TYR A 273 9.09 22.73 19.83
C TYR A 273 7.71 22.74 20.49
N VAL A 274 7.51 22.01 21.58
CA VAL A 274 6.24 21.97 22.32
C VAL A 274 5.94 23.32 22.98
N SER A 275 6.95 24.00 23.57
CA SER A 275 6.76 25.32 24.14
C SER A 275 6.23 26.33 23.13
N ILE A 276 6.86 26.40 21.93
CA ILE A 276 6.40 27.28 20.85
C ILE A 276 4.98 26.89 20.39
N GLY A 277 4.68 25.58 20.35
CA GLY A 277 3.33 25.12 19.99
C GLY A 277 2.24 25.49 21.00
N ILE A 278 2.61 25.63 22.30
CA ILE A 278 1.69 26.13 23.33
C ILE A 278 1.47 27.64 23.19
N ASP A 279 2.50 28.37 22.80
CA ASP A 279 2.41 29.82 22.60
C ASP A 279 1.62 30.16 21.31
N TYR A 280 1.73 29.33 20.25
CA TYR A 280 1.11 29.55 18.92
C TYR A 280 0.24 28.35 18.45
N PRO A 281 -0.76 27.90 19.24
CA PRO A 281 -1.50 26.66 18.96
C PRO A 281 -2.33 26.73 17.68
N GLU A 282 -2.85 27.90 17.32
CA GLU A 282 -3.63 28.10 16.11
C GLU A 282 -2.76 27.91 14.85
N ILE A 283 -1.54 28.49 14.86
CA ILE A 283 -0.60 28.40 13.73
C ILE A 283 -0.13 26.94 13.56
N TYR A 284 0.16 26.24 14.65
CA TYR A 284 0.52 24.81 14.60
C TYR A 284 -0.62 23.94 14.06
N THR A 285 -1.84 24.19 14.52
CA THR A 285 -3.02 23.45 14.06
C THR A 285 -3.29 23.71 12.59
N ASP A 286 -3.21 24.97 12.15
CA ASP A 286 -3.45 25.34 10.77
C ASP A 286 -2.35 24.78 9.83
N ALA A 287 -1.07 24.80 10.24
CA ALA A 287 0.01 24.16 9.51
C ALA A 287 -0.26 22.66 9.27
N PHE A 288 -0.68 21.95 10.32
CA PHE A 288 -1.02 20.53 10.24
C PHE A 288 -2.23 20.27 9.34
N LEU A 289 -3.29 21.06 9.50
CA LEU A 289 -4.51 20.89 8.71
C LEU A 289 -4.29 21.20 7.24
N GLN A 290 -3.56 22.25 6.91
CA GLN A 290 -3.25 22.60 5.51
C GLN A 290 -2.37 21.55 4.84
N LEU A 291 -1.32 21.08 5.53
CA LEU A 291 -0.46 20.03 5.02
C LEU A 291 -1.24 18.74 4.70
N ASN A 292 -2.34 18.47 5.42
CA ASN A 292 -3.06 17.20 5.38
C ASN A 292 -4.45 17.27 4.76
N VAL A 293 -4.97 18.46 4.41
CA VAL A 293 -6.37 18.60 3.95
C VAL A 293 -6.75 17.68 2.79
N GLY A 294 -5.82 17.41 1.88
CA GLY A 294 -6.07 16.52 0.74
C GLY A 294 -6.28 15.06 1.11
N PHE A 295 -5.82 14.63 2.27
CA PHE A 295 -6.11 13.28 2.76
C PHE A 295 -7.56 13.12 3.23
N PHE A 296 -8.20 14.21 3.64
CA PHE A 296 -9.57 14.18 4.19
C PHE A 296 -10.62 14.69 3.21
N SER A 297 -10.24 15.61 2.31
CA SER A 297 -11.21 16.28 1.45
C SER A 297 -11.77 15.32 0.40
N PRO A 298 -13.09 15.06 0.40
CA PRO A 298 -13.77 14.34 -0.68
C PRO A 298 -14.16 15.27 -1.83
N ALA A 299 -14.00 16.59 -1.63
CA ALA A 299 -14.44 17.60 -2.57
C ALA A 299 -13.33 17.97 -3.56
N LEU A 300 -13.73 18.24 -4.81
CA LEU A 300 -12.89 18.92 -5.78
C LEU A 300 -12.79 20.39 -5.40
N THR A 301 -11.58 20.90 -5.18
CA THR A 301 -11.37 22.33 -5.12
C THR A 301 -11.32 22.90 -6.55
N THR A 302 -11.88 24.08 -6.74
CA THR A 302 -11.81 24.82 -8.02
C THR A 302 -10.53 25.64 -8.15
N ASN A 303 -9.76 25.78 -7.06
CA ASN A 303 -8.48 26.49 -7.09
C ASN A 303 -7.42 25.60 -7.75
N GLU A 304 -6.99 25.97 -8.96
CA GLU A 304 -6.04 25.21 -9.77
C GLU A 304 -4.67 25.06 -9.08
N ASP A 305 -4.19 26.07 -8.36
CA ASP A 305 -2.93 26.01 -7.63
C ASP A 305 -2.97 25.00 -6.49
N VAL A 306 -4.08 24.98 -5.74
CA VAL A 306 -4.30 24.00 -4.68
C VAL A 306 -4.43 22.61 -5.26
N VAL A 307 -5.15 22.45 -6.39
CA VAL A 307 -5.30 21.17 -7.10
C VAL A 307 -3.95 20.65 -7.56
N ALA A 308 -3.12 21.48 -8.14
CA ALA A 308 -1.79 21.11 -8.62
C ALA A 308 -0.88 20.64 -7.46
N LYS A 309 -0.95 21.30 -6.31
CA LYS A 309 -0.15 21.00 -5.12
C LYS A 309 -0.67 19.82 -4.31
N MET A 310 -1.99 19.70 -4.16
CA MET A 310 -2.60 18.59 -3.38
C MET A 310 -2.47 17.22 -4.04
N ASN A 311 -2.29 17.14 -5.35
CA ASN A 311 -2.01 15.95 -6.17
C ASN A 311 -2.72 14.66 -5.71
N THR A 312 -3.98 14.78 -5.27
CA THR A 312 -4.77 13.67 -4.70
C THR A 312 -5.61 12.95 -5.74
N LYS A 313 -5.55 13.41 -7.01
CA LYS A 313 -6.38 12.91 -8.09
C LYS A 313 -5.62 11.94 -8.96
N GLY A 314 -6.18 10.77 -9.16
CA GLY A 314 -5.73 9.86 -10.20
C GLY A 314 -6.23 10.36 -11.55
N THR A 315 -5.43 11.13 -12.29
CA THR A 315 -5.79 11.61 -13.63
C THR A 315 -5.00 10.88 -14.71
N PHE A 316 -5.53 10.90 -15.94
CA PHE A 316 -4.81 10.43 -17.12
C PHE A 316 -3.75 11.43 -17.60
N ALA A 317 -3.77 12.68 -17.13
CA ALA A 317 -2.79 13.67 -17.50
C ALA A 317 -1.36 13.25 -17.11
N GLU A 318 -0.44 13.46 -18.02
CA GLU A 318 0.96 13.15 -17.80
C GLU A 318 1.64 14.25 -16.97
N ARG A 319 2.56 13.83 -16.09
CA ARG A 319 3.45 14.78 -15.44
C ARG A 319 4.48 15.24 -16.46
N SER A 320 4.87 16.50 -16.44
CA SER A 320 5.96 17.03 -17.28
C SER A 320 7.23 16.22 -17.08
N ASP A 321 7.96 15.99 -18.17
CA ASP A 321 9.21 15.28 -18.11
C ASP A 321 10.25 16.08 -17.31
N GLU A 322 10.80 15.46 -16.28
CA GLU A 322 11.85 16.03 -15.43
C GLU A 322 13.24 15.55 -15.86
N ALA A 323 13.38 15.08 -17.11
CA ALA A 323 14.63 14.50 -17.62
C ALA A 323 15.84 15.41 -17.40
N ASP A 324 15.73 16.67 -17.77
CA ASP A 324 16.81 17.68 -17.65
C ASP A 324 17.22 17.87 -16.19
N TYR A 325 16.26 17.86 -15.27
CA TYR A 325 16.54 17.95 -13.85
C TYR A 325 17.40 16.77 -13.36
N TRP A 326 17.00 15.55 -13.71
CA TRP A 326 17.71 14.35 -13.26
C TRP A 326 19.11 14.22 -13.88
N ILE A 327 19.23 14.52 -15.18
CA ILE A 327 20.51 14.49 -15.91
C ILE A 327 21.48 15.53 -15.35
N ASN A 328 21.02 16.75 -15.12
CA ASN A 328 21.84 17.84 -14.59
C ASN A 328 22.32 17.59 -13.14
N ASN A 329 21.60 16.75 -12.39
CA ASN A 329 21.99 16.32 -11.04
C ASN A 329 22.77 14.99 -11.01
N ASN A 330 23.32 14.54 -12.15
CA ASN A 330 24.09 13.27 -12.26
C ASN A 330 23.32 12.02 -11.78
N MET A 331 22.01 12.00 -11.98
CA MET A 331 21.17 10.85 -11.65
C MET A 331 20.91 9.99 -12.88
N LEU A 332 20.75 8.67 -12.68
CA LEU A 332 20.45 7.77 -13.79
C LEU A 332 19.05 8.05 -14.32
N TYR A 333 18.98 8.61 -15.52
CA TYR A 333 17.74 8.78 -16.25
C TYR A 333 17.69 7.82 -17.44
N ILE A 334 16.57 7.14 -17.60
CA ILE A 334 16.31 6.23 -18.71
C ILE A 334 15.15 6.82 -19.51
N ALA A 335 15.46 7.35 -20.69
CA ALA A 335 14.46 7.87 -21.60
C ALA A 335 13.46 6.76 -21.98
N SER A 336 12.19 7.12 -22.03
CA SER A 336 11.14 6.21 -22.48
C SER A 336 10.60 6.66 -23.83
N ASP A 337 10.58 5.73 -24.78
CA ASP A 337 9.98 5.95 -26.08
C ASP A 337 8.56 5.37 -26.11
N PRO A 338 7.57 6.07 -26.65
CA PRO A 338 6.24 5.53 -26.79
C PRO A 338 6.23 4.39 -27.82
N LEU A 339 5.54 3.28 -27.47
CA LEU A 339 5.36 2.14 -28.38
C LEU A 339 4.22 2.33 -29.40
N VAL A 340 3.57 3.49 -29.34
CA VAL A 340 2.44 3.82 -30.21
C VAL A 340 2.83 4.95 -31.16
N PRO A 341 2.21 5.02 -32.37
CA PRO A 341 2.46 6.14 -33.29
C PRO A 341 2.16 7.50 -32.64
N ASP A 342 2.93 8.54 -32.99
CA ASP A 342 2.80 9.89 -32.43
C ASP A 342 1.36 10.43 -32.51
N ALA A 343 0.66 10.18 -33.61
CA ALA A 343 -0.73 10.61 -33.77
C ALA A 343 -1.70 10.01 -32.72
N VAL A 344 -1.41 8.77 -32.28
CA VAL A 344 -2.20 8.11 -31.21
C VAL A 344 -1.83 8.70 -29.86
N LEU A 345 -0.54 8.94 -29.63
CA LEU A 345 -0.03 9.57 -28.41
C LEU A 345 -0.58 10.98 -28.26
N ASP A 346 -0.53 11.80 -29.32
CA ASP A 346 -1.10 13.16 -29.33
C ASP A 346 -2.60 13.16 -29.04
N SER A 347 -3.33 12.22 -29.64
CA SER A 347 -4.77 12.08 -29.41
C SER A 347 -5.05 11.69 -27.95
N TYR A 348 -4.27 10.79 -27.38
CA TYR A 348 -4.34 10.39 -25.97
C TYR A 348 -3.99 11.57 -25.05
N ASN A 349 -2.91 12.30 -25.33
CA ASN A 349 -2.47 13.44 -24.51
C ASN A 349 -3.52 14.57 -24.54
N LYS A 350 -4.10 14.87 -25.71
CA LYS A 350 -5.20 15.83 -25.84
C LYS A 350 -6.43 15.40 -25.02
N PHE A 351 -6.80 14.12 -25.07
CA PHE A 351 -7.88 13.57 -24.25
C PHE A 351 -7.54 13.66 -22.76
N ALA A 352 -6.34 13.23 -22.36
CA ALA A 352 -5.90 13.24 -20.98
C ALA A 352 -5.83 14.64 -20.37
N GLN A 353 -5.37 15.64 -21.16
CA GLN A 353 -5.33 17.05 -20.73
C GLN A 353 -6.72 17.64 -20.46
N GLN A 354 -7.76 17.12 -21.10
CA GLN A 354 -9.14 17.57 -20.86
C GLN A 354 -9.66 17.21 -19.47
N GLN A 355 -9.08 16.19 -18.84
CA GLN A 355 -9.47 15.69 -17.51
C GLN A 355 -11.00 15.52 -17.36
N ILE A 356 -11.63 14.94 -18.38
CA ILE A 356 -13.09 14.79 -18.46
C ILE A 356 -13.63 14.04 -17.23
N GLU A 357 -12.90 13.04 -16.75
CA GLU A 357 -13.20 12.27 -15.57
C GLU A 357 -13.38 13.12 -14.30
N LEU A 358 -12.72 14.28 -14.24
CA LEU A 358 -12.84 15.22 -13.11
C LEU A 358 -14.00 16.23 -13.29
N LYS A 359 -14.56 16.36 -14.51
CA LYS A 359 -15.64 17.29 -14.83
C LYS A 359 -17.03 16.64 -14.61
N ILE A 360 -17.10 15.31 -14.51
CA ILE A 360 -18.37 14.61 -14.34
C ILE A 360 -18.66 14.51 -12.82
N PRO A 361 -19.73 15.17 -12.33
CA PRO A 361 -20.12 15.09 -10.94
C PRO A 361 -20.29 13.62 -10.48
N GLY A 362 -19.84 13.27 -9.30
CA GLY A 362 -19.87 11.91 -8.76
C GLY A 362 -18.72 11.01 -9.27
N VAL A 363 -18.42 11.01 -10.58
CA VAL A 363 -17.25 10.28 -11.10
C VAL A 363 -15.98 10.90 -10.54
N ALA A 364 -15.87 12.21 -10.57
CA ALA A 364 -14.72 12.95 -10.03
C ALA A 364 -14.43 12.60 -8.57
N SER A 365 -15.47 12.42 -7.75
CA SER A 365 -15.31 12.02 -6.35
C SER A 365 -14.71 10.61 -6.20
N LEU A 366 -14.99 9.67 -7.11
CA LEU A 366 -14.42 8.33 -7.08
C LEU A 366 -12.90 8.32 -7.33
N PHE A 367 -12.36 9.36 -7.96
CA PHE A 367 -10.93 9.51 -8.20
C PHE A 367 -10.18 10.21 -7.05
N GLN A 368 -10.90 10.63 -6.00
CA GLN A 368 -10.34 11.28 -4.82
C GLN A 368 -10.05 10.28 -3.71
N THR A 369 -8.86 10.37 -3.15
CA THR A 369 -8.45 9.51 -2.01
C THR A 369 -9.30 9.76 -0.77
N GLY A 370 -9.66 11.01 -0.50
CA GLY A 370 -10.52 11.39 0.63
C GLY A 370 -11.91 10.74 0.57
N THR A 371 -12.51 10.59 -0.62
CA THR A 371 -13.80 9.88 -0.75
C THR A 371 -13.71 8.43 -0.27
N TRP A 372 -12.66 7.73 -0.66
CA TRP A 372 -12.47 6.34 -0.23
C TRP A 372 -12.11 6.24 1.25
N LEU A 373 -11.35 7.20 1.80
CA LEU A 373 -11.12 7.28 3.24
C LEU A 373 -12.47 7.35 4.00
N TRP A 374 -13.32 8.30 3.65
CA TRP A 374 -14.61 8.46 4.33
C TRP A 374 -15.52 7.25 4.15
N PHE A 375 -15.46 6.60 2.98
CA PHE A 375 -16.18 5.36 2.78
C PHE A 375 -15.68 4.24 3.70
N ILE A 376 -14.36 4.12 3.91
CA ILE A 376 -13.78 3.12 4.84
C ILE A 376 -14.14 3.45 6.30
N VAL A 377 -14.16 4.74 6.67
CA VAL A 377 -14.68 5.17 7.98
C VAL A 377 -16.16 4.80 8.13
N PHE A 378 -16.97 5.04 7.10
CA PHE A 378 -18.38 4.66 7.09
C PHE A 378 -18.57 3.13 7.22
N TYR A 379 -17.76 2.34 6.51
CA TYR A 379 -17.72 0.89 6.68
C TYR A 379 -17.40 0.48 8.12
N ALA A 380 -16.40 1.13 8.74
CA ALA A 380 -16.05 0.88 10.13
C ALA A 380 -17.22 1.18 11.09
N CYS A 381 -17.91 2.30 10.88
CA CYS A 381 -19.12 2.66 11.64
C CYS A 381 -20.24 1.62 11.45
N ALA A 382 -20.43 1.12 10.22
CA ALA A 382 -21.40 0.07 9.93
C ALA A 382 -21.05 -1.25 10.65
N CYS A 383 -19.77 -1.62 10.72
CA CYS A 383 -19.31 -2.78 11.49
C CYS A 383 -19.64 -2.65 12.99
N ILE A 384 -19.42 -1.46 13.56
CA ILE A 384 -19.74 -1.16 14.96
C ILE A 384 -21.26 -1.23 15.18
N TYR A 385 -22.05 -0.59 14.34
CA TYR A 385 -23.52 -0.60 14.40
C TYR A 385 -24.08 -2.02 14.35
N LYS A 386 -23.56 -2.84 13.43
CA LYS A 386 -23.95 -4.26 13.27
C LYS A 386 -23.32 -5.18 14.31
N LYS A 387 -22.50 -4.66 15.26
CA LYS A 387 -21.75 -5.43 16.26
C LYS A 387 -20.86 -6.53 15.66
N LYS A 388 -20.39 -6.36 14.43
CA LYS A 388 -19.49 -7.28 13.72
C LYS A 388 -18.03 -6.89 13.95
N TRP A 389 -17.58 -6.99 15.20
CA TRP A 389 -16.29 -6.49 15.66
C TRP A 389 -15.07 -7.03 14.90
N SER A 390 -15.09 -8.31 14.50
CA SER A 390 -13.98 -8.88 13.71
C SER A 390 -13.86 -8.26 12.32
N TYR A 391 -14.99 -7.83 11.71
CA TYR A 391 -15.00 -7.18 10.40
C TYR A 391 -14.42 -5.75 10.45
N LEU A 392 -14.32 -5.16 11.64
CA LEU A 392 -13.68 -3.87 11.85
C LEU A 392 -12.14 -3.96 11.69
N ALA A 393 -11.54 -5.13 11.94
CA ALA A 393 -10.08 -5.28 11.99
C ALA A 393 -9.35 -4.84 10.71
N PRO A 394 -9.78 -5.21 9.47
CA PRO A 394 -9.14 -4.70 8.25
C PRO A 394 -9.20 -3.18 8.12
N ALA A 395 -10.31 -2.55 8.53
CA ALA A 395 -10.43 -1.08 8.53
C ALA A 395 -9.49 -0.44 9.56
N VAL A 396 -9.31 -1.05 10.73
CA VAL A 396 -8.32 -0.60 11.73
C VAL A 396 -6.90 -0.62 11.17
N VAL A 397 -6.51 -1.69 10.48
CA VAL A 397 -5.18 -1.78 9.82
C VAL A 397 -5.02 -0.67 8.79
N PHE A 398 -6.05 -0.43 7.96
CA PHE A 398 -6.02 0.65 6.98
C PHE A 398 -5.92 2.02 7.65
N LEU A 399 -6.78 2.32 8.62
CA LEU A 399 -6.82 3.63 9.29
C LEU A 399 -5.54 3.89 10.10
N ALA A 400 -4.97 2.88 10.74
CA ALA A 400 -3.69 3.01 11.44
C ALA A 400 -2.54 3.37 10.49
N TYR A 401 -2.49 2.75 9.30
CA TYR A 401 -1.57 3.15 8.26
C TYR A 401 -1.86 4.58 7.77
N TRP A 402 -3.14 4.93 7.54
CA TRP A 402 -3.54 6.26 7.09
C TRP A 402 -3.07 7.37 8.02
N LEU A 403 -3.14 7.14 9.33
CA LEU A 403 -2.63 8.09 10.34
C LEU A 403 -1.13 8.38 10.16
N THR A 404 -0.35 7.41 9.70
CA THR A 404 1.09 7.64 9.48
C THR A 404 1.37 8.51 8.25
N LEU A 405 0.45 8.58 7.29
CA LEU A 405 0.59 9.47 6.13
C LEU A 405 0.52 10.94 6.52
N MET A 406 -0.26 11.26 7.58
CA MET A 406 -0.42 12.62 8.09
C MET A 406 0.86 13.19 8.72
N LEU A 407 1.83 12.35 9.02
CA LEU A 407 3.15 12.75 9.50
C LEU A 407 4.17 12.86 8.35
N GLY A 408 3.72 12.62 7.11
CA GLY A 408 4.54 12.70 5.91
C GLY A 408 4.74 14.13 5.40
N PRO A 409 5.49 14.29 4.30
CA PRO A 409 5.87 15.60 3.78
C PRO A 409 4.74 16.34 3.07
N GLY A 410 3.60 15.71 2.82
CA GLY A 410 2.46 16.32 2.13
C GLY A 410 1.54 15.28 1.50
N VAL A 411 0.47 15.78 0.88
CA VAL A 411 -0.54 14.95 0.24
C VAL A 411 -0.14 14.67 -1.20
N ILE A 412 0.40 13.49 -1.43
CA ILE A 412 0.76 13.01 -2.77
C ILE A 412 -0.06 11.77 -3.07
N LEU A 413 -0.69 11.71 -4.25
CA LEU A 413 -1.55 10.59 -4.66
C LEU A 413 -0.87 9.22 -4.47
N ARG A 414 0.41 9.11 -4.82
CA ARG A 414 1.16 7.85 -4.69
C ARG A 414 1.18 7.31 -3.25
N TYR A 415 1.17 8.19 -2.24
CA TYR A 415 1.14 7.79 -0.83
C TYR A 415 -0.25 7.35 -0.39
N ALA A 416 -1.27 8.01 -0.90
CA ALA A 416 -2.67 7.78 -0.58
C ALA A 416 -3.36 6.77 -1.53
N LEU A 417 -2.63 6.21 -2.50
CA LEU A 417 -3.16 5.27 -3.51
C LEU A 417 -3.88 4.07 -2.86
N VAL A 418 -3.43 3.65 -1.69
CA VAL A 418 -4.07 2.56 -0.92
C VAL A 418 -5.56 2.80 -0.64
N ALA A 419 -6.00 4.06 -0.56
CA ALA A 419 -7.43 4.34 -0.38
C ALA A 419 -8.24 3.95 -1.62
N CYS A 420 -7.73 4.29 -2.80
CA CYS A 420 -8.38 3.94 -4.07
C CYS A 420 -8.26 2.45 -4.39
N THR A 421 -7.18 1.78 -3.97
CA THR A 421 -7.00 0.35 -4.23
C THR A 421 -7.77 -0.52 -3.24
N CYS A 422 -7.90 -0.12 -1.97
CA CYS A 422 -8.66 -0.85 -0.95
C CYS A 422 -10.14 -0.49 -0.90
N GLY A 423 -10.51 0.72 -1.34
CA GLY A 423 -11.91 1.17 -1.31
C GLY A 423 -12.90 0.19 -1.95
N PRO A 424 -12.62 -0.33 -3.15
CA PRO A 424 -13.46 -1.33 -3.80
C PRO A 424 -13.67 -2.62 -3.01
N GLU A 425 -12.64 -3.11 -2.29
CA GLU A 425 -12.75 -4.28 -1.42
C GLU A 425 -13.64 -4.02 -0.22
N PHE A 426 -13.50 -2.84 0.41
CA PHE A 426 -14.39 -2.42 1.49
C PHE A 426 -15.82 -2.22 0.99
N LEU A 427 -16.02 -1.73 -0.24
CA LEU A 427 -17.35 -1.64 -0.86
C LEU A 427 -17.98 -3.03 -1.01
N ALA A 428 -17.22 -4.00 -1.52
CA ALA A 428 -17.68 -5.38 -1.61
C ALA A 428 -18.04 -5.97 -0.24
N ALA A 429 -17.17 -5.78 0.76
CA ALA A 429 -17.38 -6.24 2.12
C ALA A 429 -18.59 -5.57 2.79
N PHE A 430 -18.86 -4.30 2.48
CA PHE A 430 -20.04 -3.59 2.96
C PHE A 430 -21.33 -4.21 2.45
N PHE A 431 -21.40 -4.60 1.17
CA PHE A 431 -22.57 -5.30 0.64
C PHE A 431 -22.77 -6.67 1.30
N VAL A 432 -21.69 -7.39 1.61
CA VAL A 432 -21.79 -8.63 2.40
C VAL A 432 -22.33 -8.35 3.81
N LEU A 433 -21.84 -7.30 4.46
CA LEU A 433 -22.31 -6.89 5.80
C LEU A 433 -23.80 -6.53 5.82
N LEU A 434 -24.30 -5.90 4.75
CA LEU A 434 -25.73 -5.55 4.61
C LEU A 434 -26.61 -6.77 4.36
N SER A 435 -26.15 -7.74 3.57
CA SER A 435 -26.95 -8.91 3.17
C SER A 435 -27.35 -9.80 4.34
N GLY A 436 -26.66 -9.70 5.47
CA GLY A 436 -26.96 -10.45 6.70
C GLY A 436 -26.87 -11.98 6.57
N LYS A 437 -26.57 -12.49 5.36
CA LYS A 437 -26.50 -13.93 5.10
C LYS A 437 -25.15 -14.48 5.56
N PRO A 438 -25.11 -15.54 6.37
CA PRO A 438 -23.88 -16.31 6.52
C PRO A 438 -23.45 -16.81 5.13
N SER A 439 -22.14 -16.69 4.84
CA SER A 439 -21.61 -17.14 3.56
C SER A 439 -21.93 -18.63 3.33
N PRO A 440 -22.41 -19.02 2.15
CA PRO A 440 -22.87 -20.40 1.87
C PRO A 440 -21.78 -21.45 1.80
N SER A 441 -20.56 -21.17 2.27
CA SER A 441 -19.43 -22.07 2.12
C SER A 441 -19.45 -23.32 3.02
N GLN A 442 -20.30 -23.35 4.06
CA GLN A 442 -20.41 -24.55 4.91
C GLN A 442 -21.42 -25.57 4.40
N THR A 443 -22.38 -25.16 3.56
CA THR A 443 -23.46 -26.07 3.11
C THR A 443 -23.10 -26.83 1.83
N GLN A 444 -22.22 -26.30 0.98
CA GLN A 444 -21.87 -26.97 -0.28
C GLN A 444 -20.73 -27.99 -0.18
N ASP A 445 -19.73 -27.76 0.68
CA ASP A 445 -18.66 -28.76 0.88
C ASP A 445 -19.17 -29.94 1.75
N GLN A 446 -20.06 -29.68 2.72
CA GLN A 446 -20.68 -30.76 3.50
C GLN A 446 -21.74 -31.53 2.69
N THR A 447 -22.53 -30.86 1.83
CA THR A 447 -23.47 -31.54 0.94
C THR A 447 -22.76 -32.28 -0.20
N GLY A 448 -21.61 -31.78 -0.68
CA GLY A 448 -20.78 -32.48 -1.67
C GLY A 448 -20.14 -33.75 -1.12
N ILE A 449 -19.61 -33.69 0.11
CA ILE A 449 -18.99 -34.82 0.80
C ILE A 449 -20.08 -35.84 1.23
N ASN A 450 -21.19 -35.35 1.80
CA ASN A 450 -22.30 -36.25 2.21
C ASN A 450 -22.97 -36.89 0.98
N ASN A 451 -23.11 -36.20 -0.15
CA ASN A 451 -23.65 -36.79 -1.39
C ASN A 451 -22.66 -37.77 -2.04
N ALA A 452 -21.35 -37.56 -1.91
CA ALA A 452 -20.35 -38.51 -2.38
C ALA A 452 -20.31 -39.76 -1.51
N ASP A 453 -20.37 -39.60 -0.18
CA ASP A 453 -20.46 -40.74 0.75
C ASP A 453 -21.79 -41.51 0.62
N THR A 454 -22.90 -40.81 0.42
CA THR A 454 -24.20 -41.46 0.19
C THR A 454 -24.23 -42.26 -1.11
N ARG A 455 -23.67 -41.68 -2.21
CA ARG A 455 -23.54 -42.39 -3.50
C ARG A 455 -22.56 -43.55 -3.42
N LEU A 456 -21.49 -43.45 -2.64
CA LEU A 456 -20.53 -44.54 -2.42
C LEU A 456 -21.19 -45.68 -1.60
N GLN A 457 -22.00 -45.32 -0.61
CA GLN A 457 -22.76 -46.33 0.17
C GLN A 457 -23.88 -46.99 -0.64
N GLU A 458 -24.59 -46.23 -1.49
CA GLU A 458 -25.59 -46.77 -2.42
C GLU A 458 -24.94 -47.67 -3.46
N HIS A 459 -23.76 -47.34 -3.99
CA HIS A 459 -23.01 -48.19 -4.92
C HIS A 459 -22.53 -49.48 -4.26
N LEU A 460 -22.02 -49.41 -3.03
CA LEU A 460 -21.57 -50.57 -2.26
C LEU A 460 -22.75 -51.45 -1.82
N HIS A 461 -23.94 -50.88 -1.66
CA HIS A 461 -25.15 -51.63 -1.33
C HIS A 461 -25.76 -52.29 -2.57
N SER A 462 -25.68 -51.66 -3.75
CA SER A 462 -26.14 -52.22 -5.03
C SER A 462 -25.21 -53.37 -5.49
N GLU A 463 -23.89 -53.30 -5.26
CA GLU A 463 -22.97 -54.41 -5.56
C GLU A 463 -23.17 -55.60 -4.62
N LYS A 464 -23.58 -55.39 -3.39
CA LYS A 464 -23.90 -56.51 -2.46
C LYS A 464 -25.22 -57.21 -2.81
N LEU A 465 -26.12 -56.56 -3.55
CA LEU A 465 -27.41 -57.17 -3.97
C LEU A 465 -27.36 -57.81 -5.36
N SER A 466 -26.27 -57.65 -6.11
CA SER A 466 -26.11 -58.19 -7.46
C SER A 466 -25.27 -59.48 -7.58
N CYS A 467 -24.86 -60.10 -6.47
CA CYS A 467 -24.19 -61.38 -6.52
C CYS A 467 -25.16 -62.53 -6.18
N PRO A 468 -25.61 -63.36 -7.18
CA PRO A 468 -26.29 -64.60 -6.87
C PRO A 468 -25.32 -65.66 -6.40
N ASN A 469 -25.72 -66.40 -5.36
CA ASN A 469 -25.07 -67.58 -4.81
C ASN A 469 -24.38 -68.45 -5.86
N GLN A 470 -23.05 -68.54 -5.82
CA GLN A 470 -22.36 -69.75 -6.26
C GLN A 470 -21.48 -70.27 -5.16
N ALA A 471 -22.00 -71.30 -4.52
CA ALA A 471 -21.23 -72.13 -3.59
C ALA A 471 -20.16 -72.93 -4.36
N TYR A 472 -18.91 -72.66 -4.11
CA TYR A 472 -17.83 -73.61 -4.41
C TYR A 472 -17.14 -73.99 -3.13
N ARG A 473 -17.47 -75.29 -2.71
CA ARG A 473 -16.70 -76.04 -1.70
C ARG A 473 -15.33 -76.34 -2.36
N THR A 474 -14.25 -75.86 -1.79
CA THR A 474 -12.94 -76.51 -2.00
C THR A 474 -12.34 -76.77 -0.64
N LYS A 475 -12.24 -78.11 -0.36
CA LYS A 475 -11.45 -78.69 0.71
C LYS A 475 -9.99 -78.33 0.55
N VAL A 476 -9.37 -77.73 1.53
CA VAL A 476 -7.92 -77.71 1.67
C VAL A 476 -7.56 -78.51 2.92
N ARG A 477 -6.79 -79.55 2.65
CA ARG A 477 -6.22 -80.53 3.59
C ARG A 477 -5.09 -79.80 4.37
N LEU A 478 -5.15 -79.90 5.66
CA LEU A 478 -4.00 -79.63 6.52
C LEU A 478 -3.01 -80.77 6.37
N GLU A 479 -1.79 -80.51 5.99
CA GLU A 479 -0.61 -81.32 6.24
C GLU A 479 0.32 -80.50 7.17
N THR A 480 0.45 -81.02 8.39
CA THR A 480 1.56 -80.78 9.29
C THR A 480 2.75 -81.52 8.73
N ASP A 481 3.90 -80.96 8.63
CA ASP A 481 5.13 -81.63 9.05
C ASP A 481 6.25 -80.61 9.42
N THR A 482 6.85 -80.98 10.45
CA THR A 482 8.02 -80.61 11.21
C THR A 482 9.32 -80.65 10.39
N SER A 483 10.15 -79.68 10.49
CA SER A 483 11.57 -79.71 10.92
C SER A 483 12.21 -78.38 10.89
#